data_fb825885310dfd916c31b72113b50052
#
_entry.id   fb825885310dfd916c31b72113b50052
#
_cell.length_a   1.000
_cell.length_b   1.000
_cell.length_c   1.000
_cell.angle_alpha   90.00
_cell.angle_beta   90.00
_cell.angle_gamma   90.00
#
_symmetry.space_group_name_H-M   'P 1'
#
loop_
_entity.id
_entity.type
_entity.pdbx_description
1 polymer ?
#
loop_
_entity_poly.entity_id
_entity_poly.type
_entity_poly.pdbx_seq_one_letter_code
_entity_poly.pdbx_strand_id
1 'polypeptide(L)'
;MTLSEAEEAMVVAFRRHTLLPLDDCLYALHRCLQRRGISHLPDIEGDKPKQQRFKRYPTGFFYIDIAEVQTAEGKLYLFVGIDRTSKFVVTQLVDKADRRTAREFLEHLLTAVPYRIHTILTDNGIQFADQPRNRNTAWSRQMRFDMICEANDIEHRLTKPNHPWMNGQVERMNRTIKGATVKRFHYESHDQPRTHLADFMAAYNFARRLKTLSGLTPYEHIAKIWTSEPDRFIVNPIHQVPGLNTYVIDSRPGLICRPSGKPPRWLFHPRPA
;
A
#
# COMPACT_ATOMS: atom_id res chain seq x y z
N MET A 1 -4.79 -2.33 33.75
CA MET A 1 -6.20 -2.70 33.97
C MET A 1 -6.38 -4.08 33.38
N THR A 2 -6.68 -5.06 34.17
CA THR A 2 -7.01 -6.43 33.74
C THR A 2 -8.54 -6.53 33.68
N LEU A 3 -9.03 -7.20 32.64
CA LEU A 3 -10.45 -7.49 32.50
C LEU A 3 -10.89 -8.48 33.59
N SER A 4 -12.14 -8.39 34.01
CA SER A 4 -12.75 -9.41 34.86
C SER A 4 -12.98 -10.71 34.05
N GLU A 5 -13.10 -11.84 34.71
CA GLU A 5 -13.32 -13.15 34.07
C GLU A 5 -14.56 -13.15 33.13
N ALA A 6 -15.63 -12.46 33.54
CA ALA A 6 -16.83 -12.30 32.71
C ALA A 6 -16.58 -11.47 31.43
N GLU A 7 -15.77 -10.41 31.52
CA GLU A 7 -15.40 -9.57 30.36
C GLU A 7 -14.48 -10.32 29.41
N GLU A 8 -13.53 -11.09 29.95
CA GLU A 8 -12.66 -11.97 29.12
C GLU A 8 -13.50 -13.03 28.39
N ALA A 9 -14.47 -13.65 29.06
CA ALA A 9 -15.37 -14.62 28.45
C ALA A 9 -16.15 -14.02 27.28
N MET A 10 -16.64 -12.79 27.42
CA MET A 10 -17.33 -12.08 26.32
C MET A 10 -16.42 -11.80 25.13
N VAL A 11 -15.20 -11.34 25.37
CA VAL A 11 -14.21 -11.09 24.30
C VAL A 11 -13.84 -12.36 23.56
N VAL A 12 -13.61 -13.46 24.31
CA VAL A 12 -13.30 -14.78 23.75
C VAL A 12 -14.48 -15.32 22.93
N ALA A 13 -15.70 -15.23 23.44
CA ALA A 13 -16.91 -15.65 22.74
C ALA A 13 -17.09 -14.85 21.43
N PHE A 14 -16.94 -13.53 21.47
CA PHE A 14 -17.01 -12.68 20.29
C PHE A 14 -15.98 -13.10 19.23
N ARG A 15 -14.73 -13.33 19.62
CA ARG A 15 -13.66 -13.74 18.71
C ARG A 15 -13.91 -15.12 18.09
N ARG A 16 -14.37 -16.08 18.90
CA ARG A 16 -14.68 -17.43 18.45
C ARG A 16 -15.87 -17.46 17.49
N HIS A 17 -16.88 -16.67 17.76
CA HIS A 17 -18.10 -16.64 16.96
C HIS A 17 -17.90 -15.92 15.61
N THR A 18 -17.18 -14.79 15.61
CA THR A 18 -17.00 -13.98 14.40
C THR A 18 -15.91 -14.47 13.48
N LEU A 19 -14.91 -15.19 13.99
CA LEU A 19 -13.70 -15.64 13.27
C LEU A 19 -12.92 -14.50 12.57
N LEU A 20 -13.19 -13.26 12.93
CA LEU A 20 -12.55 -12.10 12.32
C LEU A 20 -11.07 -12.01 12.72
N PRO A 21 -10.18 -11.48 11.85
CA PRO A 21 -8.84 -11.07 12.24
C PRO A 21 -8.87 -10.10 13.43
N LEU A 22 -7.79 -10.04 14.22
CA LEU A 22 -7.76 -9.21 15.42
C LEU A 22 -8.08 -7.74 15.14
N ASP A 23 -7.50 -7.17 14.09
CA ASP A 23 -7.75 -5.78 13.68
C ASP A 23 -9.22 -5.54 13.33
N ASP A 24 -9.86 -6.50 12.67
CA ASP A 24 -11.29 -6.42 12.32
C ASP A 24 -12.19 -6.56 13.54
N CYS A 25 -11.80 -7.39 14.51
CA CYS A 25 -12.50 -7.45 15.82
C CYS A 25 -12.45 -6.11 16.53
N LEU A 26 -11.28 -5.49 16.63
CA LEU A 26 -11.10 -4.18 17.24
C LEU A 26 -11.91 -3.10 16.51
N TYR A 27 -11.95 -3.17 15.20
CA TYR A 27 -12.73 -2.25 14.38
C TYR A 27 -14.24 -2.43 14.59
N ALA A 28 -14.73 -3.67 14.61
CA ALA A 28 -16.15 -3.96 14.86
C ALA A 28 -16.59 -3.49 16.26
N LEU A 29 -15.77 -3.73 17.29
CA LEU A 29 -15.98 -3.24 18.63
C LEU A 29 -15.99 -1.72 18.68
N HIS A 30 -15.02 -1.06 18.04
CA HIS A 30 -14.96 0.40 17.99
C HIS A 30 -16.21 1.01 17.34
N ARG A 31 -16.70 0.45 16.23
CA ARG A 31 -17.96 0.89 15.62
C ARG A 31 -19.18 0.67 16.52
N CYS A 32 -19.19 -0.43 17.26
CA CYS A 32 -20.24 -0.69 18.24
C CYS A 32 -20.24 0.41 19.32
N LEU A 33 -19.08 0.72 19.89
CA LEU A 33 -18.92 1.77 20.90
C LEU A 33 -19.29 3.15 20.34
N GLN A 34 -18.95 3.46 19.08
CA GLN A 34 -19.36 4.70 18.42
C GLN A 34 -20.88 4.82 18.33
N ARG A 35 -21.58 3.74 17.90
CA ARG A 35 -23.04 3.75 17.82
C ARG A 35 -23.73 3.94 19.19
N ARG A 36 -23.04 3.50 20.26
CA ARG A 36 -23.52 3.66 21.65
C ARG A 36 -23.09 4.98 22.31
N GLY A 37 -22.33 5.83 21.59
CA GLY A 37 -21.85 7.12 22.13
C GLY A 37 -20.76 7.02 23.19
N ILE A 38 -20.17 5.84 23.40
CA ILE A 38 -19.17 5.57 24.46
C ILE A 38 -17.78 5.23 23.88
N SER A 39 -17.50 5.63 22.63
CA SER A 39 -16.21 5.37 21.98
C SER A 39 -15.09 6.30 22.46
N HIS A 40 -15.42 7.35 23.15
CA HIS A 40 -14.48 8.29 23.76
C HIS A 40 -14.62 8.25 25.27
N LEU A 41 -13.50 8.40 25.97
CA LEU A 41 -13.54 8.65 27.41
C LEU A 41 -14.24 9.97 27.64
N PRO A 42 -14.95 10.13 28.82
CA PRO A 42 -15.52 11.40 29.18
C PRO A 42 -14.49 12.52 29.11
N ASP A 43 -14.89 13.66 28.60
CA ASP A 43 -14.00 14.83 28.56
C ASP A 43 -13.67 15.25 30.00
N ILE A 44 -12.37 15.24 30.32
CA ILE A 44 -11.88 15.85 31.54
C ILE A 44 -11.91 17.36 31.30
N GLU A 45 -12.56 18.11 32.16
CA GLU A 45 -12.57 19.58 32.14
C GLU A 45 -11.11 20.09 32.19
N GLY A 46 -10.67 20.73 31.13
CA GLY A 46 -9.33 21.31 30.99
C GLY A 46 -9.05 21.67 29.53
N ASP A 47 -8.26 22.72 29.35
CA ASP A 47 -7.83 23.17 28.03
C ASP A 47 -7.01 22.06 27.28
N LYS A 48 -7.68 21.41 26.35
CA LYS A 48 -7.00 20.42 25.46
C LYS A 48 -6.00 21.16 24.55
N PRO A 49 -4.73 20.76 24.53
CA PRO A 49 -3.78 21.33 23.58
C PRO A 49 -4.34 21.19 22.16
N LYS A 50 -4.38 22.28 21.40
CA LYS A 50 -4.87 22.31 20.03
C LYS A 50 -4.04 21.32 19.20
N GLN A 51 -4.63 20.19 18.83
CA GLN A 51 -3.98 19.24 17.93
C GLN A 51 -3.72 19.92 16.59
N GLN A 52 -2.46 20.04 16.21
CA GLN A 52 -2.10 20.48 14.87
C GLN A 52 -2.64 19.47 13.86
N ARG A 53 -3.59 19.91 13.03
CA ARG A 53 -4.10 19.06 11.94
C ARG A 53 -3.04 18.96 10.86
N PHE A 54 -2.62 17.74 10.56
CA PHE A 54 -1.74 17.50 9.42
C PHE A 54 -2.41 17.97 8.12
N LYS A 55 -1.61 18.59 7.24
CA LYS A 55 -2.08 19.02 5.92
C LYS A 55 -2.67 17.82 5.17
N ARG A 56 -3.91 17.95 4.71
CA ARG A 56 -4.54 16.95 3.85
C ARG A 56 -3.98 17.11 2.44
N TYR A 57 -3.63 15.99 1.84
CA TYR A 57 -3.20 15.94 0.44
C TYR A 57 -4.26 15.17 -0.36
N PRO A 58 -4.47 15.55 -1.63
CA PRO A 58 -5.30 14.73 -2.52
C PRO A 58 -4.65 13.37 -2.78
N THR A 59 -5.42 12.41 -3.28
CA THR A 59 -4.92 11.11 -3.76
C THR A 59 -3.95 11.34 -4.91
N GLY A 60 -2.88 10.55 -5.00
CA GLY A 60 -1.82 10.71 -5.99
C GLY A 60 -0.52 11.29 -5.44
N PHE A 61 -0.37 11.35 -4.11
CA PHE A 61 0.91 11.65 -3.45
C PHE A 61 1.54 10.33 -2.96
N PHE A 62 2.58 9.88 -3.64
CA PHE A 62 3.28 8.63 -3.32
C PHE A 62 4.58 8.85 -2.55
N TYR A 63 4.81 7.99 -1.57
CA TYR A 63 6.14 7.76 -1.00
C TYR A 63 6.70 6.49 -1.61
N ILE A 64 7.95 6.53 -2.06
CA ILE A 64 8.68 5.36 -2.56
C ILE A 64 9.89 5.12 -1.67
N ASP A 65 10.12 3.87 -1.31
CA ASP A 65 11.26 3.43 -0.54
C ASP A 65 11.72 2.05 -0.99
N ILE A 66 12.99 1.72 -0.73
CA ILE A 66 13.60 0.45 -1.09
C ILE A 66 14.05 -0.25 0.20
N ALA A 67 13.61 -1.48 0.38
CA ALA A 67 13.99 -2.30 1.52
C ALA A 67 14.68 -3.58 1.06
N GLU A 68 15.70 -4.04 1.80
CA GLU A 68 16.35 -5.32 1.54
C GLU A 68 15.55 -6.48 2.14
N VAL A 69 15.47 -7.57 1.40
CA VAL A 69 14.83 -8.84 1.78
C VAL A 69 15.85 -9.96 1.57
N GLN A 70 16.08 -10.77 2.60
CA GLN A 70 17.01 -11.91 2.52
C GLN A 70 16.23 -13.20 2.32
N THR A 71 16.70 -14.05 1.40
CA THR A 71 16.24 -15.42 1.16
C THR A 71 17.43 -16.38 1.23
N ALA A 72 17.20 -17.69 1.15
CA ALA A 72 18.28 -18.68 1.08
C ALA A 72 19.12 -18.54 -0.20
N GLU A 73 18.51 -18.18 -1.33
CA GLU A 73 19.19 -17.95 -2.61
C GLU A 73 19.97 -16.62 -2.66
N GLY A 74 19.75 -15.70 -1.70
CA GLY A 74 20.44 -14.43 -1.66
C GLY A 74 19.55 -13.25 -1.32
N LYS A 75 20.03 -12.07 -1.68
CA LYS A 75 19.39 -10.80 -1.39
C LYS A 75 18.48 -10.35 -2.53
N LEU A 76 17.27 -9.93 -2.17
CA LEU A 76 16.35 -9.22 -3.04
C LEU A 76 16.11 -7.80 -2.52
N TYR A 77 15.66 -6.93 -3.40
CA TYR A 77 15.28 -5.56 -3.07
C TYR A 77 13.78 -5.37 -3.29
N LEU A 78 13.12 -4.91 -2.26
CA LEU A 78 11.69 -4.63 -2.26
C LEU A 78 11.47 -3.13 -2.47
N PHE A 79 10.96 -2.76 -3.64
CA PHE A 79 10.43 -1.44 -3.90
C PHE A 79 9.01 -1.36 -3.36
N VAL A 80 8.72 -0.31 -2.61
CA VAL A 80 7.39 -0.05 -2.04
C VAL A 80 6.98 1.37 -2.35
N GLY A 81 5.85 1.52 -3.04
CA GLY A 81 5.17 2.79 -3.24
C GLY A 81 3.86 2.82 -2.46
N ILE A 82 3.64 3.81 -1.61
CA ILE A 82 2.39 3.98 -0.86
C ILE A 82 1.78 5.35 -1.11
N ASP A 83 0.52 5.39 -1.51
CA ASP A 83 -0.23 6.64 -1.57
C ASP A 83 -0.52 7.16 -0.14
N ARG A 84 -0.17 8.42 0.07
CA ARG A 84 -0.34 9.07 1.37
C ARG A 84 -1.79 9.10 1.85
N THR A 85 -2.74 9.24 0.95
CA THR A 85 -4.15 9.47 1.24
C THR A 85 -4.94 8.18 1.21
N SER A 86 -4.94 7.46 0.10
CA SER A 86 -5.69 6.21 -0.04
C SER A 86 -5.04 5.02 0.69
N LYS A 87 -3.77 5.12 1.07
CA LYS A 87 -2.98 4.01 1.64
C LYS A 87 -2.81 2.84 0.68
N PHE A 88 -3.14 3.02 -0.58
CA PHE A 88 -2.93 2.00 -1.61
C PHE A 88 -1.44 1.77 -1.81
N VAL A 89 -1.05 0.51 -1.90
CA VAL A 89 0.35 0.12 -1.95
C VAL A 89 0.65 -0.66 -3.22
N VAL A 90 1.72 -0.29 -3.90
CA VAL A 90 2.30 -1.01 -5.03
C VAL A 90 3.68 -1.49 -4.63
N THR A 91 4.01 -2.73 -4.96
CA THR A 91 5.30 -3.34 -4.59
C THR A 91 5.91 -4.09 -5.76
N GLN A 92 7.24 -4.17 -5.76
CA GLN A 92 8.00 -4.98 -6.71
C GLN A 92 9.25 -5.55 -6.03
N LEU A 93 9.49 -6.86 -6.18
CA LEU A 93 10.72 -7.53 -5.76
C LEU A 93 11.65 -7.68 -6.96
N VAL A 94 12.88 -7.21 -6.81
CA VAL A 94 13.92 -7.24 -7.85
C VAL A 94 15.25 -7.74 -7.29
N ASP A 95 16.08 -8.27 -8.17
CA ASP A 95 17.39 -8.83 -7.77
C ASP A 95 18.44 -7.72 -7.55
N LYS A 96 18.25 -6.55 -8.15
CA LYS A 96 19.15 -5.39 -8.02
C LYS A 96 18.38 -4.10 -7.87
N ALA A 97 18.84 -3.24 -6.96
CA ALA A 97 18.30 -1.89 -6.79
C ALA A 97 19.21 -0.88 -7.52
N ASP A 98 18.94 -0.64 -8.78
CA ASP A 98 19.65 0.30 -9.61
C ASP A 98 18.71 1.35 -10.25
N ARG A 99 19.25 2.26 -11.05
CA ARG A 99 18.50 3.31 -11.75
C ARG A 99 17.50 2.74 -12.76
N ARG A 100 17.80 1.58 -13.33
CA ARG A 100 16.93 0.90 -14.30
C ARG A 100 15.71 0.32 -13.58
N THR A 101 15.93 -0.41 -12.49
CA THR A 101 14.82 -1.01 -11.71
C THR A 101 13.95 0.06 -11.05
N ALA A 102 14.53 1.20 -10.63
CA ALA A 102 13.75 2.32 -10.12
C ALA A 102 12.81 2.92 -11.19
N ARG A 103 13.28 3.02 -12.43
CA ARG A 103 12.45 3.44 -13.57
C ARG A 103 11.35 2.42 -13.87
N GLU A 104 11.69 1.14 -13.96
CA GLU A 104 10.74 0.05 -14.22
C GLU A 104 9.66 0.01 -13.13
N PHE A 105 10.03 0.25 -11.87
CA PHE A 105 9.08 0.39 -10.78
C PHE A 105 8.16 1.61 -10.93
N LEU A 106 8.67 2.76 -11.39
CA LEU A 106 7.86 3.94 -11.64
C LEU A 106 6.84 3.68 -12.76
N GLU A 107 7.27 3.06 -13.87
CA GLU A 107 6.38 2.67 -14.97
C GLU A 107 5.30 1.69 -14.48
N HIS A 108 5.68 0.70 -13.66
CA HIS A 108 4.73 -0.21 -13.01
C HIS A 108 3.75 0.52 -12.09
N LEU A 109 4.22 1.47 -11.28
CA LEU A 109 3.38 2.27 -10.39
C LEU A 109 2.34 3.08 -11.16
N LEU A 110 2.73 3.71 -12.28
CA LEU A 110 1.84 4.50 -13.14
C LEU A 110 0.72 3.65 -13.76
N THR A 111 0.99 2.39 -14.07
CA THR A 111 -0.01 1.47 -14.63
C THR A 111 -0.89 0.82 -13.57
N ALA A 112 -0.38 0.68 -12.34
CA ALA A 112 -1.07 -0.02 -11.24
C ALA A 112 -2.18 0.81 -10.57
N VAL A 113 -2.16 2.15 -10.71
CA VAL A 113 -3.13 3.03 -10.06
C VAL A 113 -4.11 3.63 -11.07
N PRO A 114 -5.42 3.74 -10.74
CA PRO A 114 -6.43 4.24 -11.66
C PRO A 114 -6.53 5.77 -11.73
N TYR A 115 -5.69 6.50 -10.99
CA TYR A 115 -5.72 7.95 -10.87
C TYR A 115 -4.37 8.58 -11.19
N ARG A 116 -4.40 9.88 -11.47
CA ARG A 116 -3.17 10.64 -11.77
C ARG A 116 -2.32 10.80 -10.51
N ILE A 117 -1.05 10.46 -10.63
CA ILE A 117 -0.03 10.75 -9.62
C ILE A 117 0.45 12.18 -9.86
N HIS A 118 0.47 13.01 -8.82
CA HIS A 118 0.91 14.40 -8.94
C HIS A 118 2.23 14.68 -8.20
N THR A 119 2.58 13.86 -7.21
CA THR A 119 3.83 14.03 -6.45
C THR A 119 4.38 12.68 -6.04
N ILE A 120 5.67 12.50 -6.20
CA ILE A 120 6.42 11.36 -5.70
C ILE A 120 7.51 11.86 -4.78
N LEU A 121 7.60 11.30 -3.57
CA LEU A 121 8.65 11.55 -2.61
C LEU A 121 9.51 10.30 -2.46
N THR A 122 10.82 10.44 -2.73
CA THR A 122 11.83 9.37 -2.55
C THR A 122 12.89 9.81 -1.56
N ASP A 123 13.72 8.87 -1.14
CA ASP A 123 14.97 9.20 -0.45
C ASP A 123 16.02 9.76 -1.44
N ASN A 124 17.21 10.10 -0.91
CA ASN A 124 18.34 10.59 -1.70
C ASN A 124 19.23 9.46 -2.26
N GLY A 125 18.68 8.23 -2.37
CA GLY A 125 19.41 7.10 -2.92
C GLY A 125 19.86 7.33 -4.38
N ILE A 126 20.97 6.70 -4.75
CA ILE A 126 21.54 6.81 -6.12
C ILE A 126 20.60 6.30 -7.21
N GLN A 127 19.57 5.56 -6.83
CA GLN A 127 18.52 5.06 -7.70
C GLN A 127 17.58 6.17 -8.17
N PHE A 128 17.35 7.17 -7.30
CA PHE A 128 16.38 8.24 -7.47
C PHE A 128 17.00 9.62 -7.69
N ALA A 129 18.25 9.83 -7.24
CA ALA A 129 18.89 11.13 -7.29
C ALA A 129 20.32 11.05 -7.83
N ASP A 130 20.76 12.10 -8.53
CA ASP A 130 22.18 12.27 -8.82
C ASP A 130 22.93 12.67 -7.56
N GLN A 131 24.11 12.06 -7.38
CA GLN A 131 24.98 12.43 -6.27
C GLN A 131 25.45 13.89 -6.42
N PRO A 132 25.63 14.62 -5.30
CA PRO A 132 26.05 16.04 -5.32
C PRO A 132 27.32 16.31 -6.15
N ARG A 133 28.20 15.31 -6.27
CA ARG A 133 29.44 15.35 -7.04
C ARG A 133 29.22 15.47 -8.55
N ASN A 134 28.05 15.04 -9.05
CA ASN A 134 27.76 14.99 -10.49
C ASN A 134 26.77 16.08 -10.95
N ARG A 135 26.20 16.86 -10.02
CA ARG A 135 25.15 17.87 -10.34
C ARG A 135 25.65 19.04 -11.15
N ASN A 136 26.93 19.32 -11.18
CA ASN A 136 27.50 20.54 -11.79
C ASN A 136 28.36 20.30 -13.04
N THR A 137 28.30 19.12 -13.64
CA THR A 137 28.96 18.91 -14.92
C THR A 137 27.99 19.21 -16.05
N ALA A 138 28.42 19.99 -17.05
CA ALA A 138 27.65 20.31 -18.27
C ALA A 138 27.18 19.06 -19.05
N TRP A 139 27.58 17.89 -18.60
CA TRP A 139 27.29 16.56 -19.14
C TRP A 139 26.40 15.71 -18.22
N SER A 140 25.90 16.22 -17.07
CA SER A 140 24.95 15.47 -16.24
C SER A 140 23.65 15.34 -17.04
N ARG A 141 23.45 14.16 -17.61
CA ARG A 141 22.17 13.80 -18.26
C ARG A 141 21.11 13.75 -17.16
N GLN A 142 20.00 14.44 -17.38
CA GLN A 142 18.82 14.36 -16.53
C GLN A 142 18.50 12.89 -16.23
N MET A 143 18.21 12.57 -14.96
CA MET A 143 17.89 11.20 -14.61
C MET A 143 16.63 10.74 -15.32
N ARG A 144 16.65 9.51 -15.84
CA ARG A 144 15.49 8.94 -16.55
C ARG A 144 14.26 8.86 -15.66
N PHE A 145 14.43 8.70 -14.36
CA PHE A 145 13.33 8.74 -13.39
C PHE A 145 12.65 10.12 -13.40
N ASP A 146 13.42 11.21 -13.33
CA ASP A 146 12.91 12.56 -13.39
C ASP A 146 12.26 12.89 -14.74
N MET A 147 12.84 12.39 -15.85
CA MET A 147 12.26 12.55 -17.19
C MET A 147 10.87 11.90 -17.29
N ILE A 148 10.65 10.72 -16.68
CA ILE A 148 9.34 10.06 -16.68
C ILE A 148 8.38 10.85 -15.79
N CYS A 149 8.83 11.33 -14.64
CA CYS A 149 8.03 12.18 -13.77
C CYS A 149 7.56 13.44 -14.52
N GLU A 150 8.49 14.14 -15.18
CA GLU A 150 8.23 15.34 -15.95
C GLU A 150 7.26 15.09 -17.12
N ALA A 151 7.46 13.98 -17.86
CA ALA A 151 6.58 13.59 -18.97
C ALA A 151 5.14 13.24 -18.52
N ASN A 152 4.91 12.96 -17.23
CA ASN A 152 3.61 12.66 -16.65
C ASN A 152 3.09 13.74 -15.71
N ASP A 153 3.66 14.95 -15.75
CA ASP A 153 3.31 16.08 -14.87
C ASP A 153 3.43 15.75 -13.37
N ILE A 154 4.41 14.92 -13.00
CA ILE A 154 4.67 14.50 -11.63
C ILE A 154 5.80 15.30 -11.03
N GLU A 155 5.55 15.93 -9.89
CA GLU A 155 6.58 16.59 -9.10
C GLU A 155 7.38 15.52 -8.32
N HIS A 156 8.64 15.31 -8.70
CA HIS A 156 9.56 14.47 -7.93
C HIS A 156 10.23 15.28 -6.83
N ARG A 157 10.09 14.84 -5.60
CA ARG A 157 10.68 15.45 -4.39
C ARG A 157 11.61 14.47 -3.70
N LEU A 158 12.73 14.98 -3.24
CA LEU A 158 13.64 14.22 -2.38
C LEU A 158 13.37 14.55 -0.91
N THR A 159 13.54 13.57 -0.01
CA THR A 159 13.47 13.80 1.43
C THR A 159 14.61 14.72 1.86
N LYS A 160 14.27 15.65 2.76
CA LYS A 160 15.32 16.49 3.35
C LYS A 160 16.23 15.65 4.24
N PRO A 161 17.57 15.84 4.17
CA PRO A 161 18.49 15.19 5.09
C PRO A 161 18.07 15.48 6.55
N ASN A 162 18.19 14.46 7.41
CA ASN A 162 17.85 14.54 8.85
C ASN A 162 16.36 14.82 9.18
N HIS A 163 15.43 14.47 8.26
CA HIS A 163 13.99 14.59 8.49
C HIS A 163 13.28 13.23 8.36
N PRO A 164 13.55 12.25 9.24
CA PRO A 164 13.05 10.87 9.11
C PRO A 164 11.51 10.77 9.15
N TRP A 165 10.82 11.73 9.78
CA TRP A 165 9.36 11.73 9.85
C TRP A 165 8.66 11.91 8.50
N MET A 166 9.38 12.38 7.46
CA MET A 166 8.80 12.52 6.12
C MET A 166 8.48 11.18 5.48
N ASN A 167 9.24 10.13 5.75
CA ASN A 167 9.09 8.77 5.21
C ASN A 167 8.35 7.80 6.14
N GLY A 168 7.88 8.24 7.30
CA GLY A 168 7.31 7.36 8.33
C GLY A 168 6.14 6.47 7.88
N GLN A 169 5.44 6.81 6.80
CA GLN A 169 4.38 5.95 6.26
C GLN A 169 4.93 4.76 5.48
N VAL A 170 5.87 4.99 4.58
CA VAL A 170 6.48 3.92 3.79
C VAL A 170 7.36 3.02 4.65
N GLU A 171 8.07 3.57 5.63
CA GLU A 171 8.84 2.78 6.60
C GLU A 171 7.93 1.86 7.42
N ARG A 172 6.77 2.37 7.86
CA ARG A 172 5.75 1.56 8.55
C ARG A 172 5.22 0.46 7.64
N MET A 173 5.01 0.76 6.36
CA MET A 173 4.56 -0.23 5.39
C MET A 173 5.63 -1.30 5.15
N ASN A 174 6.89 -0.91 4.99
CA ASN A 174 8.02 -1.84 4.90
C ASN A 174 8.09 -2.77 6.13
N ARG A 175 7.89 -2.22 7.33
CA ARG A 175 7.83 -3.01 8.56
C ARG A 175 6.64 -3.99 8.57
N THR A 176 5.48 -3.56 8.08
CA THR A 176 4.27 -4.37 7.97
C THR A 176 4.48 -5.52 6.99
N ILE A 177 5.02 -5.25 5.80
CA ILE A 177 5.34 -6.26 4.79
C ILE A 177 6.36 -7.26 5.35
N LYS A 178 7.49 -6.79 5.86
CA LYS A 178 8.53 -7.66 6.44
C LYS A 178 7.99 -8.50 7.61
N GLY A 179 7.10 -7.94 8.42
CA GLY A 179 6.44 -8.64 9.52
C GLY A 179 5.48 -9.74 9.07
N ALA A 180 4.84 -9.57 7.92
CA ALA A 180 3.95 -10.57 7.34
C ALA A 180 4.68 -11.62 6.49
N THR A 181 5.87 -11.32 6.00
CA THR A 181 6.65 -12.15 5.07
C THR A 181 7.93 -12.68 5.73
N VAL A 182 9.06 -12.08 5.44
CA VAL A 182 10.42 -12.57 5.77
C VAL A 182 10.72 -12.72 7.26
N LYS A 183 9.99 -12.07 8.15
CA LYS A 183 10.16 -12.28 9.60
C LYS A 183 9.43 -13.51 10.12
N ARG A 184 8.46 -14.03 9.37
CA ARG A 184 7.65 -15.21 9.77
C ARG A 184 7.97 -16.45 8.97
N PHE A 185 8.42 -16.29 7.74
CA PHE A 185 8.63 -17.37 6.81
C PHE A 185 10.07 -17.38 6.32
N HIS A 186 10.64 -18.56 6.26
CA HIS A 186 11.91 -18.80 5.61
C HIS A 186 11.64 -19.18 4.15
N TYR A 187 12.27 -18.50 3.22
CA TYR A 187 12.08 -18.72 1.79
C TYR A 187 13.33 -19.39 1.21
N GLU A 188 13.12 -20.52 0.56
CA GLU A 188 14.19 -21.29 -0.09
C GLU A 188 14.54 -20.71 -1.45
N SER A 189 13.55 -20.17 -2.18
CA SER A 189 13.73 -19.61 -3.52
C SER A 189 13.22 -18.15 -3.61
N HIS A 190 13.67 -17.42 -4.63
CA HIS A 190 13.22 -16.06 -4.92
C HIS A 190 11.74 -15.97 -5.36
N ASP A 191 11.16 -17.05 -5.88
CA ASP A 191 9.77 -17.04 -6.36
C ASP A 191 8.75 -17.14 -5.22
N GLN A 192 9.12 -17.84 -4.13
CA GLN A 192 8.25 -17.97 -2.95
C GLN A 192 7.88 -16.60 -2.34
N PRO A 193 8.84 -15.70 -2.01
CA PRO A 193 8.48 -14.39 -1.48
C PRO A 193 7.76 -13.51 -2.51
N ARG A 194 8.00 -13.67 -3.83
CA ARG A 194 7.27 -12.93 -4.87
C ARG A 194 5.78 -13.29 -4.86
N THR A 195 5.45 -14.57 -4.83
CA THR A 195 4.06 -15.06 -4.76
C THR A 195 3.38 -14.64 -3.45
N HIS A 196 4.05 -14.87 -2.32
CA HIS A 196 3.51 -14.52 -1.00
C HIS A 196 3.30 -13.01 -0.85
N LEU A 197 4.22 -12.19 -1.36
CA LEU A 197 4.09 -10.74 -1.37
C LEU A 197 2.89 -10.30 -2.21
N ALA A 198 2.69 -10.87 -3.39
CA ALA A 198 1.56 -10.54 -4.26
C ALA A 198 0.22 -10.84 -3.57
N ASP A 199 0.08 -12.01 -2.93
CA ASP A 199 -1.11 -12.40 -2.17
C ASP A 199 -1.34 -11.48 -0.98
N PHE A 200 -0.27 -11.17 -0.23
CA PHE A 200 -0.36 -10.25 0.91
C PHE A 200 -0.78 -8.85 0.49
N MET A 201 -0.24 -8.34 -0.61
CA MET A 201 -0.58 -7.00 -1.13
C MET A 201 -1.98 -6.94 -1.68
N ALA A 202 -2.45 -7.99 -2.35
CA ALA A 202 -3.84 -8.11 -2.77
C ALA A 202 -4.79 -8.06 -1.54
N ALA A 203 -4.50 -8.87 -0.51
CA ALA A 203 -5.26 -8.84 0.73
C ALA A 203 -5.22 -7.47 1.43
N TYR A 204 -4.06 -6.81 1.46
CA TYR A 204 -3.92 -5.48 2.06
C TYR A 204 -4.75 -4.43 1.33
N ASN A 205 -4.65 -4.36 0.01
CA ASN A 205 -5.30 -3.32 -0.80
C ASN A 205 -6.82 -3.52 -0.91
N PHE A 206 -7.29 -4.77 -1.02
CA PHE A 206 -8.68 -5.07 -1.37
C PHE A 206 -9.51 -5.65 -0.21
N ALA A 207 -8.89 -6.23 0.81
CA ALA A 207 -9.63 -6.87 1.90
C ALA A 207 -9.37 -6.23 3.27
N ARG A 208 -8.19 -5.68 3.54
CA ARG A 208 -7.84 -5.15 4.84
C ARG A 208 -8.48 -3.80 5.09
N ARG A 209 -9.33 -3.72 6.12
CA ARG A 209 -9.97 -2.47 6.58
C ARG A 209 -9.03 -1.66 7.44
N LEU A 210 -8.90 -0.37 7.13
CA LEU A 210 -7.99 0.53 7.83
C LEU A 210 -8.77 1.55 8.69
N LYS A 211 -8.42 1.66 9.97
CA LYS A 211 -8.98 2.66 10.88
C LYS A 211 -8.76 4.09 10.34
N THR A 212 -7.61 4.35 9.72
CA THR A 212 -7.26 5.65 9.13
C THR A 212 -8.13 6.03 7.94
N LEU A 213 -8.81 5.07 7.31
CA LEU A 213 -9.75 5.24 6.21
C LEU A 213 -11.21 5.07 6.66
N SER A 214 -11.48 5.24 7.95
CA SER A 214 -12.82 5.05 8.54
C SER A 214 -13.39 3.66 8.30
N GLY A 215 -12.51 2.63 8.26
CA GLY A 215 -12.85 1.25 8.08
C GLY A 215 -13.08 0.81 6.63
N LEU A 216 -12.69 1.63 5.69
CA LEU A 216 -12.62 1.23 4.30
C LEU A 216 -11.29 0.52 4.02
N THR A 217 -11.28 -0.34 3.02
CA THR A 217 -10.03 -0.81 2.43
C THR A 217 -9.39 0.32 1.61
N PRO A 218 -8.09 0.26 1.30
CA PRO A 218 -7.45 1.22 0.39
C PRO A 218 -8.22 1.37 -0.92
N TYR A 219 -8.67 0.28 -1.51
CA TYR A 219 -9.39 0.30 -2.78
C TYR A 219 -10.83 0.83 -2.67
N GLU A 220 -11.58 0.47 -1.62
CA GLU A 220 -12.90 1.06 -1.34
C GLU A 220 -12.80 2.58 -1.16
N HIS A 221 -11.71 3.05 -0.54
CA HIS A 221 -11.46 4.49 -0.40
C HIS A 221 -11.20 5.17 -1.75
N ILE A 222 -10.43 4.54 -2.65
CA ILE A 222 -10.23 5.01 -4.03
C ILE A 222 -11.56 5.08 -4.77
N ALA A 223 -12.38 4.04 -4.71
CA ALA A 223 -13.71 4.02 -5.34
C ALA A 223 -14.62 5.13 -4.80
N LYS A 224 -14.56 5.40 -3.48
CA LYS A 224 -15.28 6.52 -2.88
C LYS A 224 -14.81 7.89 -3.39
N ILE A 225 -13.50 8.09 -3.57
CA ILE A 225 -12.95 9.34 -4.13
C ILE A 225 -13.39 9.49 -5.58
N TRP A 226 -13.41 8.42 -6.35
CA TRP A 226 -13.86 8.45 -7.75
C TRP A 226 -15.28 8.98 -7.88
N THR A 227 -16.20 8.63 -6.97
CA THR A 227 -17.58 9.15 -7.01
C THR A 227 -17.68 10.66 -6.75
N SER A 228 -16.72 11.24 -6.05
CA SER A 228 -16.70 12.69 -5.73
C SER A 228 -15.79 13.51 -6.65
N GLU A 229 -14.71 12.92 -7.16
CA GLU A 229 -13.67 13.58 -7.94
C GLU A 229 -13.24 12.74 -9.17
N PRO A 230 -14.18 12.45 -10.12
CA PRO A 230 -13.89 11.56 -11.26
C PRO A 230 -12.78 12.09 -12.17
N ASP A 231 -12.63 13.41 -12.30
CA ASP A 231 -11.63 14.07 -13.17
C ASP A 231 -10.18 13.76 -12.79
N ARG A 232 -9.94 13.27 -11.58
CA ARG A 232 -8.61 12.83 -11.13
C ARG A 232 -8.21 11.47 -11.66
N PHE A 233 -9.17 10.72 -12.19
CA PHE A 233 -8.96 9.34 -12.60
C PHE A 233 -8.65 9.23 -14.08
N ILE A 234 -7.77 8.28 -14.41
CA ILE A 234 -7.40 7.93 -15.78
C ILE A 234 -8.34 6.82 -16.27
N VAL A 235 -8.69 5.90 -15.35
CA VAL A 235 -9.55 4.74 -15.62
C VAL A 235 -10.58 4.62 -14.50
N ASN A 236 -11.77 4.14 -14.84
CA ASN A 236 -12.78 3.84 -13.83
C ASN A 236 -12.28 2.70 -12.90
N PRO A 237 -12.12 2.94 -11.59
CA PRO A 237 -11.58 1.95 -10.67
C PRO A 237 -12.43 0.68 -10.55
N ILE A 238 -13.74 0.74 -10.85
CA ILE A 238 -14.62 -0.44 -10.81
C ILE A 238 -14.14 -1.54 -11.77
N HIS A 239 -13.46 -1.18 -12.86
CA HIS A 239 -12.92 -2.16 -13.81
C HIS A 239 -11.62 -2.83 -13.37
N GLN A 240 -11.02 -2.39 -12.27
CA GLN A 240 -9.74 -2.92 -11.75
C GLN A 240 -9.90 -3.83 -10.53
N VAL A 241 -11.14 -4.13 -10.11
CA VAL A 241 -11.38 -5.01 -8.95
C VAL A 241 -11.03 -6.44 -9.32
N PRO A 242 -10.08 -7.11 -8.62
CA PRO A 242 -9.77 -8.50 -8.86
C PRO A 242 -11.01 -9.38 -8.72
N GLY A 243 -11.30 -10.17 -9.74
CA GLY A 243 -12.44 -11.09 -9.77
C GLY A 243 -13.71 -10.58 -10.41
N LEU A 244 -13.85 -9.28 -10.70
CA LEU A 244 -15.04 -8.73 -11.39
C LEU A 244 -14.86 -8.60 -12.90
N ASN A 245 -13.64 -8.46 -13.41
CA ASN A 245 -13.37 -8.39 -14.85
C ASN A 245 -11.96 -8.92 -15.15
N THR A 246 -11.82 -10.19 -15.40
CA THR A 246 -10.60 -10.81 -15.93
C THR A 246 -10.57 -10.85 -17.46
N TYR A 247 -11.16 -9.89 -18.14
CA TYR A 247 -11.02 -9.76 -19.59
C TYR A 247 -9.89 -8.77 -19.87
N VAL A 248 -8.73 -9.29 -20.23
CA VAL A 248 -7.70 -8.50 -20.90
C VAL A 248 -8.25 -8.22 -22.30
N ILE A 249 -8.66 -6.99 -22.57
CA ILE A 249 -8.95 -6.55 -23.94
C ILE A 249 -7.59 -6.40 -24.60
N ASP A 250 -7.14 -7.46 -25.29
CA ASP A 250 -6.05 -7.37 -26.24
C ASP A 250 -6.54 -6.52 -27.42
N SER A 251 -5.99 -5.34 -27.57
CA SER A 251 -6.38 -4.35 -28.58
C SER A 251 -6.00 -4.78 -30.02
N ARG A 252 -5.64 -6.03 -30.23
CA ARG A 252 -5.42 -6.57 -31.58
C ARG A 252 -6.71 -7.07 -32.19
N PRO A 253 -7.16 -6.56 -33.33
CA PRO A 253 -8.39 -7.03 -33.96
C PRO A 253 -8.21 -8.49 -34.43
N GLY A 254 -9.01 -9.40 -33.86
CA GLY A 254 -9.15 -10.76 -34.36
C GLY A 254 -8.90 -11.93 -33.39
N LEU A 255 -8.63 -11.71 -32.09
CA LEU A 255 -8.45 -12.80 -31.13
C LEU A 255 -9.57 -12.83 -30.09
N ILE A 256 -10.26 -13.97 -30.05
CA ILE A 256 -11.30 -14.31 -29.06
C ILE A 256 -10.67 -14.34 -27.65
N CYS A 257 -11.25 -13.57 -26.73
CA CYS A 257 -10.86 -13.50 -25.32
C CYS A 257 -10.78 -14.88 -24.67
N ARG A 258 -9.61 -15.26 -24.19
CA ARG A 258 -9.44 -16.37 -23.24
C ARG A 258 -9.27 -15.79 -21.83
N PRO A 259 -9.93 -16.36 -20.79
CA PRO A 259 -9.70 -15.93 -19.41
C PRO A 259 -8.26 -16.23 -19.01
N SER A 260 -7.52 -15.21 -18.60
CA SER A 260 -6.16 -15.34 -18.10
C SER A 260 -6.20 -15.56 -16.59
N GLY A 261 -5.80 -16.76 -16.17
CA GLY A 261 -5.48 -17.05 -14.78
C GLY A 261 -6.54 -17.85 -14.03
N LYS A 262 -6.12 -18.98 -13.45
CA LYS A 262 -6.90 -19.71 -12.45
C LYS A 262 -7.08 -18.82 -11.22
N PRO A 263 -8.31 -18.75 -10.63
CA PRO A 263 -8.51 -18.03 -9.38
C PRO A 263 -7.61 -18.62 -8.28
N PRO A 264 -7.14 -17.78 -7.34
CA PRO A 264 -6.30 -18.26 -6.25
C PRO A 264 -7.03 -19.37 -5.45
N ARG A 265 -6.32 -20.41 -5.14
CA ARG A 265 -6.82 -21.72 -4.59
C ARG A 265 -7.57 -21.63 -3.27
N TRP A 266 -7.48 -20.51 -2.56
CA TRP A 266 -8.14 -20.28 -1.27
C TRP A 266 -9.64 -19.92 -1.35
N LEU A 267 -10.16 -19.62 -2.56
CA LEU A 267 -11.59 -19.30 -2.75
C LEU A 267 -12.52 -20.53 -2.78
N PHE A 268 -11.97 -21.77 -2.87
CA PHE A 268 -12.76 -22.97 -3.05
C PHE A 268 -12.23 -24.17 -2.23
N HIS A 269 -12.10 -24.05 -0.92
CA HIS A 269 -12.04 -25.22 -0.06
C HIS A 269 -13.28 -25.27 0.83
N PRO A 270 -14.27 -26.14 0.54
CA PRO A 270 -15.23 -26.57 1.54
C PRO A 270 -14.46 -27.37 2.60
N ARG A 271 -14.68 -27.06 3.86
CA ARG A 271 -14.15 -27.85 4.98
C ARG A 271 -14.74 -29.26 4.91
N PRO A 272 -13.97 -30.32 5.15
CA PRO A 272 -14.56 -31.61 5.46
C PRO A 272 -15.29 -31.54 6.81
N ALA A 273 -16.38 -32.29 6.87
CA ALA A 273 -17.30 -32.39 8.00
C ALA A 273 -16.60 -32.86 9.29
#